data_ffd00b3f05a9da1f18a1b213decbfd1f
#
_entry.id   ffd00b3f05a9da1f18a1b213decbfd1f
#
_cell.length_a   1.000
_cell.length_b   1.000
_cell.length_c   1.000
_cell.angle_alpha   90.00
_cell.angle_beta   90.00
_cell.angle_gamma   90.00
#
_symmetry.space_group_name_H-M   'P 1'
#
loop_
_entity.id
_entity.type
_entity.pdbx_description
1 polymer ?
#
loop_
_entity_poly.entity_id
_entity_poly.type
_entity_poly.pdbx_seq_one_letter_code
_entity_poly.pdbx_strand_id
1 'polypeptide(L)'
;ARTAAAPAPQAKIIGLLLPSIVNPSFSALAHAVDGAARAHRYRVLLGNAYRQEQEEAAFIDDMFLHGVRGIIVAASDIRQTHFVRAAERGMKIVSYDSPFAEPMATDARLFDSVSMDNIAAGRLAAQHLLERGCRHIVFATEATLTVGRSHKIDGFLSALGHSLSERQRVIEGKANSAYGDTEMFELGLTLAPRVLALTPRPDGIVAINDALGIGLMVGLRAAGVQVPADISVIGIDNIALAGLAEPGLTSVRPPLAEMAQLMVERLIGRINDDAQPPGEFLFPPTVISRRSVKAAG
;
A
#
# COMPACT_ATOMS: atom_id res chain seq x y z
N ALA A 1 54.86 4.23 -19.65
CA ALA A 1 53.95 4.90 -18.77
C ALA A 1 52.53 4.36 -18.97
N ARG A 2 52.03 3.61 -17.99
CA ARG A 2 50.63 3.16 -17.96
C ARG A 2 49.79 4.39 -17.58
N THR A 3 49.03 4.92 -18.51
CA THR A 3 47.97 5.87 -18.23
C THR A 3 46.96 5.20 -17.30
N ALA A 4 46.85 5.68 -16.07
CA ALA A 4 45.79 5.27 -15.16
C ALA A 4 44.43 5.55 -15.84
N ALA A 5 43.64 4.49 -16.06
CA ALA A 5 42.28 4.67 -16.56
C ALA A 5 41.50 5.57 -15.60
N ALA A 6 40.80 6.57 -16.14
CA ALA A 6 39.92 7.39 -15.33
C ALA A 6 38.96 6.47 -14.53
N PRO A 7 38.70 6.76 -13.26
CA PRO A 7 37.78 5.96 -12.47
C PRO A 7 36.45 5.88 -13.22
N ALA A 8 35.91 4.67 -13.37
CA ALA A 8 34.59 4.45 -13.97
C ALA A 8 33.56 5.36 -13.25
N PRO A 9 32.65 5.99 -13.98
CA PRO A 9 31.64 6.83 -13.36
C PRO A 9 30.90 5.99 -12.32
N GLN A 10 30.90 6.48 -11.06
CA GLN A 10 30.24 5.79 -9.95
C GLN A 10 28.77 5.55 -10.30
N ALA A 11 28.35 4.29 -10.31
CA ALA A 11 26.97 3.95 -10.64
C ALA A 11 26.05 4.69 -9.66
N LYS A 12 25.14 5.50 -10.20
CA LYS A 12 24.13 6.18 -9.40
C LYS A 12 23.14 5.13 -8.88
N ILE A 13 23.11 4.93 -7.57
CA ILE A 13 22.29 3.91 -6.92
C ILE A 13 21.39 4.58 -5.88
N ILE A 14 20.14 4.13 -5.85
CA ILE A 14 19.19 4.39 -4.76
C ILE A 14 18.74 3.07 -4.14
N GLY A 15 18.43 3.08 -2.84
CA GLY A 15 17.84 1.92 -2.18
C GLY A 15 16.32 1.92 -2.30
N LEU A 16 15.74 0.72 -2.32
CA LEU A 16 14.30 0.51 -2.18
C LEU A 16 14.08 -0.59 -1.13
N LEU A 17 13.54 -0.20 0.01
CA LEU A 17 13.26 -1.10 1.12
C LEU A 17 11.78 -1.45 1.14
N LEU A 18 11.47 -2.74 1.04
CA LEU A 18 10.12 -3.28 0.99
C LEU A 18 9.87 -4.22 2.17
N PRO A 19 8.64 -4.30 2.69
CA PRO A 19 8.32 -5.30 3.72
C PRO A 19 8.27 -6.71 3.17
N SER A 20 7.91 -6.91 1.91
CA SER A 20 7.87 -8.23 1.26
C SER A 20 7.93 -8.10 -0.26
N ILE A 21 8.92 -8.73 -0.88
CA ILE A 21 9.06 -8.77 -2.34
C ILE A 21 8.08 -9.76 -2.99
N VAL A 22 7.51 -10.69 -2.24
CA VAL A 22 6.50 -11.63 -2.77
C VAL A 22 5.10 -11.04 -2.77
N ASN A 23 4.90 -9.91 -2.09
CA ASN A 23 3.64 -9.18 -2.14
C ASN A 23 3.47 -8.49 -3.51
N PRO A 24 2.44 -8.84 -4.32
CA PRO A 24 2.24 -8.28 -5.66
C PRO A 24 2.15 -6.75 -5.71
N SER A 25 1.60 -6.10 -4.69
CA SER A 25 1.54 -4.65 -4.61
C SER A 25 2.94 -4.04 -4.48
N PHE A 26 3.78 -4.60 -3.61
CA PHE A 26 5.17 -4.13 -3.46
C PHE A 26 6.07 -4.54 -4.64
N SER A 27 5.82 -5.68 -5.27
CA SER A 27 6.51 -6.05 -6.52
C SER A 27 6.18 -5.08 -7.66
N ALA A 28 4.92 -4.66 -7.78
CA ALA A 28 4.50 -3.64 -8.75
C ALA A 28 5.15 -2.29 -8.45
N LEU A 29 5.25 -1.90 -7.16
CA LEU A 29 5.98 -0.71 -6.74
C LEU A 29 7.46 -0.78 -7.15
N ALA A 30 8.13 -1.91 -6.87
CA ALA A 30 9.53 -2.09 -7.24
C ALA A 30 9.75 -1.94 -8.74
N HIS A 31 8.88 -2.52 -9.56
CA HIS A 31 8.91 -2.38 -11.01
C HIS A 31 8.74 -0.91 -11.44
N ALA A 32 7.77 -0.19 -10.87
CA ALA A 32 7.52 1.21 -11.20
C ALA A 32 8.70 2.11 -10.79
N VAL A 33 9.25 1.90 -9.59
CA VAL A 33 10.41 2.65 -9.08
C VAL A 33 11.66 2.37 -9.93
N ASP A 34 11.93 1.11 -10.31
CA ASP A 34 13.06 0.78 -11.19
C ASP A 34 12.93 1.46 -12.55
N GLY A 35 11.72 1.46 -13.14
CA GLY A 35 11.46 2.17 -14.40
C GLY A 35 11.72 3.68 -14.29
N ALA A 36 11.21 4.33 -13.25
CA ALA A 36 11.43 5.75 -12.99
C ALA A 36 12.91 6.06 -12.72
N ALA A 37 13.61 5.24 -11.92
CA ALA A 37 15.03 5.43 -11.61
C ALA A 37 15.91 5.33 -12.87
N ARG A 38 15.63 4.38 -13.76
CA ARG A 38 16.35 4.21 -15.04
C ARG A 38 16.23 5.44 -15.94
N ALA A 39 15.08 6.10 -15.97
CA ALA A 39 14.89 7.34 -16.74
C ALA A 39 15.88 8.43 -16.28
N HIS A 40 16.26 8.44 -15.02
CA HIS A 40 17.26 9.33 -14.41
C HIS A 40 18.68 8.74 -14.38
N ARG A 41 18.93 7.59 -15.04
CA ARG A 41 20.22 6.87 -15.04
C ARG A 41 20.65 6.38 -13.65
N TYR A 42 19.70 6.08 -12.78
CA TYR A 42 19.92 5.43 -11.49
C TYR A 42 19.59 3.93 -11.59
N ARG A 43 20.19 3.16 -10.68
CA ARG A 43 19.86 1.76 -10.43
C ARG A 43 19.21 1.62 -9.06
N VAL A 44 18.36 0.62 -8.91
CA VAL A 44 17.71 0.33 -7.64
C VAL A 44 18.37 -0.87 -6.99
N LEU A 45 18.77 -0.71 -5.72
CA LEU A 45 19.18 -1.78 -4.82
C LEU A 45 17.98 -2.11 -3.92
N LEU A 46 17.50 -3.36 -4.00
CA LEU A 46 16.28 -3.77 -3.33
C LEU A 46 16.61 -4.49 -2.02
N GLY A 47 15.98 -4.08 -0.92
CA GLY A 47 15.98 -4.74 0.38
C GLY A 47 14.59 -5.29 0.73
N ASN A 48 14.58 -6.43 1.42
CA ASN A 48 13.38 -7.08 1.92
C ASN A 48 13.44 -7.15 3.45
N ALA A 49 12.65 -6.32 4.14
CA ALA A 49 12.79 -6.07 5.57
C ALA A 49 11.88 -6.91 6.47
N TYR A 50 10.88 -7.60 5.91
CA TYR A 50 9.91 -8.38 6.70
C TYR A 50 9.26 -7.61 7.86
N ARG A 51 9.22 -6.27 7.77
CA ARG A 51 8.79 -5.35 8.86
C ARG A 51 9.57 -5.59 10.17
N GLN A 52 10.84 -6.00 10.07
CA GLN A 52 11.74 -6.21 11.19
C GLN A 52 12.72 -5.05 11.30
N GLU A 53 12.72 -4.39 12.43
CA GLU A 53 13.57 -3.21 12.69
C GLU A 53 15.05 -3.50 12.45
N GLN A 54 15.51 -4.71 12.81
CA GLN A 54 16.90 -5.13 12.61
C GLN A 54 17.27 -5.22 11.13
N GLU A 55 16.36 -5.77 10.30
CA GLU A 55 16.59 -5.88 8.85
C GLU A 55 16.53 -4.50 8.16
N GLU A 56 15.64 -3.62 8.63
CA GLU A 56 15.58 -2.25 8.15
C GLU A 56 16.87 -1.48 8.47
N ALA A 57 17.36 -1.60 9.71
CA ALA A 57 18.62 -0.98 10.13
C ALA A 57 19.84 -1.54 9.38
N ALA A 58 19.91 -2.86 9.21
CA ALA A 58 20.98 -3.52 8.46
C ALA A 58 21.03 -3.04 7.02
N PHE A 59 19.87 -2.95 6.36
CA PHE A 59 19.80 -2.43 4.99
C PHE A 59 20.30 -0.99 4.89
N ILE A 60 19.93 -0.13 5.86
CA ILE A 60 20.40 1.25 5.88
C ILE A 60 21.93 1.32 6.02
N ASP A 61 22.52 0.51 6.91
CA ASP A 61 23.96 0.48 7.11
C ASP A 61 24.68 -0.03 5.86
N ASP A 62 24.15 -1.04 5.18
CA ASP A 62 24.66 -1.51 3.88
C ASP A 62 24.61 -0.40 2.83
N MET A 63 23.53 0.39 2.78
CA MET A 63 23.42 1.53 1.86
C MET A 63 24.51 2.56 2.12
N PHE A 64 24.80 2.89 3.39
CA PHE A 64 25.91 3.78 3.73
C PHE A 64 27.27 3.22 3.31
N LEU A 65 27.54 1.93 3.56
CA LEU A 65 28.78 1.27 3.15
C LEU A 65 29.02 1.33 1.65
N HIS A 66 27.96 1.26 0.85
CA HIS A 66 28.02 1.34 -0.61
C HIS A 66 27.94 2.78 -1.15
N GLY A 67 27.97 3.80 -0.29
CA GLY A 67 27.92 5.20 -0.69
C GLY A 67 26.58 5.65 -1.27
N VAL A 68 25.51 4.90 -1.02
CA VAL A 68 24.15 5.27 -1.40
C VAL A 68 23.67 6.43 -0.51
N ARG A 69 23.11 7.47 -1.12
CA ARG A 69 22.71 8.70 -0.43
C ARG A 69 21.20 8.86 -0.29
N GLY A 70 20.43 7.95 -0.84
CA GLY A 70 18.97 8.02 -0.77
C GLY A 70 18.27 6.69 -0.89
N ILE A 71 17.19 6.54 -0.14
CA ILE A 71 16.35 5.34 -0.11
C ILE A 71 14.87 5.69 -0.21
N ILE A 72 14.10 4.80 -0.84
CA ILE A 72 12.64 4.76 -0.77
C ILE A 72 12.27 3.65 0.20
N VAL A 73 11.38 3.93 1.15
CA VAL A 73 10.96 2.97 2.19
C VAL A 73 9.45 2.78 2.09
N ALA A 74 9.01 1.54 1.92
CA ALA A 74 7.59 1.24 1.77
C ALA A 74 6.98 0.68 3.05
N ALA A 75 5.84 1.24 3.46
CA ALA A 75 4.95 0.75 4.51
C ALA A 75 5.62 0.47 5.88
N SER A 76 6.73 1.15 6.20
CA SER A 76 7.40 1.13 7.51
C SER A 76 7.09 2.42 8.27
N ASP A 77 7.19 2.37 9.59
CA ASP A 77 7.09 3.58 10.41
C ASP A 77 8.42 4.34 10.38
N ILE A 78 8.50 5.35 9.49
CA ILE A 78 9.71 6.17 9.30
C ILE A 78 10.11 7.00 10.53
N ARG A 79 9.29 7.05 11.60
CA ARG A 79 9.62 7.72 12.87
C ARG A 79 10.51 6.86 13.75
N GLN A 80 10.72 5.58 13.40
CA GLN A 80 11.63 4.71 14.15
C GLN A 80 13.06 5.25 14.13
N THR A 81 13.77 5.01 15.22
CA THR A 81 15.08 5.61 15.52
C THR A 81 16.11 5.39 14.42
N HIS A 82 16.13 4.23 13.76
CA HIS A 82 17.10 3.93 12.70
C HIS A 82 16.90 4.79 11.45
N PHE A 83 15.65 5.11 11.06
CA PHE A 83 15.38 6.03 9.95
C PHE A 83 15.71 7.47 10.30
N VAL A 84 15.36 7.93 11.51
CA VAL A 84 15.70 9.28 11.99
C VAL A 84 17.22 9.47 12.00
N ARG A 85 17.96 8.54 12.60
CA ARG A 85 19.44 8.57 12.61
C ARG A 85 20.04 8.51 11.20
N ALA A 86 19.44 7.76 10.28
CA ALA A 86 19.90 7.73 8.89
C ALA A 86 19.76 9.10 8.22
N ALA A 87 18.63 9.78 8.43
CA ALA A 87 18.39 11.12 7.89
C ALA A 87 19.34 12.15 8.50
N GLU A 88 19.59 12.11 9.82
CA GLU A 88 20.56 12.98 10.50
C GLU A 88 21.99 12.78 9.99
N ARG A 89 22.34 11.56 9.56
CA ARG A 89 23.62 11.23 8.90
C ARG A 89 23.65 11.62 7.42
N GLY A 90 22.60 12.25 6.89
CA GLY A 90 22.52 12.77 5.53
C GLY A 90 21.84 11.85 4.50
N MET A 91 21.31 10.68 4.89
CA MET A 91 20.49 9.85 4.00
C MET A 91 19.18 10.57 3.64
N LYS A 92 18.88 10.71 2.37
CA LYS A 92 17.58 11.20 1.93
C LYS A 92 16.59 10.05 1.90
N ILE A 93 15.41 10.27 2.49
CA ILE A 93 14.40 9.23 2.62
C ILE A 93 13.08 9.73 2.05
N VAL A 94 12.46 8.91 1.21
CA VAL A 94 11.08 9.07 0.73
C VAL A 94 10.28 7.86 1.21
N SER A 95 9.20 8.10 1.95
CA SER A 95 8.29 7.03 2.38
C SER A 95 7.17 6.81 1.37
N TYR A 96 6.81 5.54 1.18
CA TYR A 96 5.64 5.13 0.42
C TYR A 96 4.59 4.52 1.36
N ASP A 97 3.35 4.97 1.23
CA ASP A 97 2.17 4.51 1.99
C ASP A 97 2.34 4.56 3.52
N SER A 98 3.12 5.55 3.97
CA SER A 98 3.28 5.89 5.38
C SER A 98 2.96 7.38 5.56
N PRO A 99 1.69 7.79 5.40
CA PRO A 99 1.27 9.17 5.62
C PRO A 99 1.53 9.54 7.09
N PHE A 100 1.78 10.81 7.34
CA PHE A 100 1.90 11.28 8.71
C PHE A 100 0.55 11.16 9.42
N ALA A 101 0.55 10.57 10.62
CA ALA A 101 -0.68 10.41 11.41
C ALA A 101 -1.25 11.76 11.89
N GLU A 102 -0.37 12.76 12.03
CA GLU A 102 -0.73 14.13 12.39
C GLU A 102 0.04 15.14 11.53
N PRO A 103 -0.53 16.33 11.25
CA PRO A 103 0.19 17.40 10.58
C PRO A 103 1.42 17.79 11.39
N MET A 104 2.62 17.52 10.87
CA MET A 104 3.85 18.04 11.44
C MET A 104 4.16 19.39 10.82
N ALA A 105 4.74 20.31 11.61
CA ALA A 105 5.30 21.53 11.07
C ALA A 105 6.33 21.20 9.98
N THR A 106 6.28 21.93 8.86
CA THR A 106 7.11 21.64 7.67
C THR A 106 8.61 21.59 8.03
N ASP A 107 9.03 22.43 8.97
CA ASP A 107 10.43 22.57 9.39
C ASP A 107 10.92 21.40 10.24
N ALA A 108 10.01 20.59 10.81
CA ALA A 108 10.36 19.41 11.59
C ALA A 108 10.39 18.12 10.76
N ARG A 109 10.01 18.16 9.49
CA ARG A 109 10.00 16.98 8.62
C ARG A 109 11.41 16.65 8.13
N LEU A 110 11.81 15.41 8.33
CA LEU A 110 13.07 14.88 7.80
C LEU A 110 12.90 14.15 6.47
N PHE A 111 11.68 13.72 6.17
CA PHE A 111 11.32 12.77 5.11
C PHE A 111 10.28 13.32 4.17
N ASP A 112 10.36 12.94 2.88
CA ASP A 112 9.20 13.04 1.99
C ASP A 112 8.24 11.89 2.24
N SER A 113 6.95 12.13 2.08
CA SER A 113 5.91 11.09 2.07
C SER A 113 5.12 11.15 0.77
N VAL A 114 5.01 10.01 0.10
CA VAL A 114 4.19 9.84 -1.11
C VAL A 114 3.22 8.70 -0.84
N SER A 115 1.94 8.99 -0.85
CA SER A 115 0.89 8.00 -0.57
C SER A 115 -0.29 8.17 -1.52
N MET A 116 -1.04 7.10 -1.73
CA MET A 116 -2.41 7.21 -2.17
C MET A 116 -3.23 7.91 -1.08
N ASP A 117 -4.22 8.72 -1.44
CA ASP A 117 -5.23 9.19 -0.50
C ASP A 117 -6.07 7.99 -0.01
N ASN A 118 -5.63 7.41 1.11
CA ASN A 118 -6.24 6.22 1.69
C ASN A 118 -7.65 6.48 2.22
N ILE A 119 -7.95 7.71 2.67
CA ILE A 119 -9.32 8.11 3.06
C ILE A 119 -10.22 8.12 1.83
N ALA A 120 -9.77 8.73 0.74
CA ALA A 120 -10.51 8.70 -0.52
C ALA A 120 -10.67 7.27 -1.05
N ALA A 121 -9.66 6.38 -0.90
CA ALA A 121 -9.75 5.00 -1.33
C ALA A 121 -10.85 4.22 -0.61
N GLY A 122 -10.90 4.29 0.72
CA GLY A 122 -11.96 3.63 1.50
C GLY A 122 -13.35 4.20 1.20
N ARG A 123 -13.45 5.52 1.05
CA ARG A 123 -14.69 6.20 0.69
C ARG A 123 -15.19 5.80 -0.70
N LEU A 124 -14.32 5.79 -1.72
CA LEU A 124 -14.66 5.39 -3.09
C LEU A 124 -15.12 3.92 -3.16
N ALA A 125 -14.46 3.02 -2.42
CA ALA A 125 -14.87 1.63 -2.37
C ALA A 125 -16.29 1.47 -1.82
N ALA A 126 -16.60 2.15 -0.72
CA ALA A 126 -17.94 2.13 -0.13
C ALA A 126 -18.99 2.76 -1.06
N GLN A 127 -18.71 3.94 -1.61
CA GLN A 127 -19.59 4.65 -2.53
C GLN A 127 -19.91 3.80 -3.76
N HIS A 128 -18.89 3.13 -4.33
CA HIS A 128 -19.09 2.26 -5.48
C HIS A 128 -20.08 1.13 -5.19
N LEU A 129 -20.06 0.53 -4.00
CA LEU A 129 -21.03 -0.49 -3.59
C LEU A 129 -22.43 0.11 -3.35
N LEU A 130 -22.51 1.28 -2.69
CA LEU A 130 -23.78 1.98 -2.44
C LEU A 130 -24.49 2.36 -3.74
N GLU A 131 -23.76 2.89 -4.73
CA GLU A 131 -24.27 3.25 -6.05
C GLU A 131 -24.79 2.02 -6.83
N ARG A 132 -24.32 0.81 -6.49
CA ARG A 132 -24.75 -0.46 -7.05
C ARG A 132 -25.86 -1.14 -6.24
N GLY A 133 -26.48 -0.39 -5.31
CA GLY A 133 -27.63 -0.82 -4.53
C GLY A 133 -27.33 -1.67 -3.31
N CYS A 134 -26.05 -1.87 -2.93
CA CYS A 134 -25.71 -2.51 -1.67
C CYS A 134 -26.16 -1.63 -0.48
N ARG A 135 -26.71 -2.26 0.57
CA ARG A 135 -27.25 -1.57 1.75
C ARG A 135 -26.57 -1.99 3.05
N HIS A 136 -26.14 -3.24 3.12
CA HIS A 136 -25.48 -3.83 4.28
C HIS A 136 -24.03 -4.12 3.92
N ILE A 137 -23.19 -3.07 3.98
CA ILE A 137 -21.80 -3.14 3.57
C ILE A 137 -20.92 -3.33 4.79
N VAL A 138 -19.92 -4.21 4.68
CA VAL A 138 -18.89 -4.44 5.71
C VAL A 138 -17.50 -4.20 5.15
N PHE A 139 -16.56 -3.83 6.03
CA PHE A 139 -15.15 -3.70 5.74
C PHE A 139 -14.38 -4.85 6.36
N ALA A 140 -13.67 -5.64 5.57
CA ALA A 140 -12.88 -6.78 6.04
C ALA A 140 -11.40 -6.44 6.05
N THR A 141 -10.72 -6.65 7.18
CA THR A 141 -9.32 -6.27 7.39
C THR A 141 -8.58 -7.21 8.34
N GLU A 142 -7.27 -7.07 8.38
CA GLU A 142 -6.41 -7.58 9.43
C GLU A 142 -6.50 -6.68 10.68
N ALA A 143 -6.39 -7.28 11.87
CA ALA A 143 -6.49 -6.58 13.15
C ALA A 143 -5.32 -5.61 13.42
N THR A 144 -4.14 -5.88 12.86
CA THR A 144 -2.99 -4.97 12.96
C THR A 144 -3.11 -3.86 11.94
N LEU A 145 -3.32 -2.63 12.39
CA LEU A 145 -3.51 -1.48 11.52
C LEU A 145 -2.23 -0.66 11.37
N THR A 146 -1.88 -0.36 10.12
CA THR A 146 -0.98 0.76 9.78
C THR A 146 -1.81 2.05 9.65
N VAL A 147 -1.17 3.21 9.62
CA VAL A 147 -1.85 4.50 9.39
C VAL A 147 -2.67 4.47 8.10
N GLY A 148 -2.10 3.96 6.99
CA GLY A 148 -2.81 3.84 5.73
C GLY A 148 -4.05 2.94 5.80
N ARG A 149 -3.98 1.84 6.55
CA ARG A 149 -5.15 0.95 6.77
C ARG A 149 -6.22 1.64 7.61
N SER A 150 -5.84 2.34 8.68
CA SER A 150 -6.77 3.12 9.49
C SER A 150 -7.50 4.16 8.65
N HIS A 151 -6.78 4.91 7.82
CA HIS A 151 -7.36 5.90 6.91
C HIS A 151 -8.34 5.28 5.90
N LYS A 152 -8.09 4.07 5.38
CA LYS A 152 -9.03 3.35 4.51
C LYS A 152 -10.34 3.05 5.25
N ILE A 153 -10.25 2.62 6.52
CA ILE A 153 -11.43 2.37 7.36
C ILE A 153 -12.18 3.67 7.64
N ASP A 154 -11.49 4.76 7.98
CA ASP A 154 -12.10 6.07 8.24
C ASP A 154 -12.84 6.59 6.99
N GLY A 155 -12.23 6.41 5.82
CA GLY A 155 -12.86 6.72 4.54
C GLY A 155 -14.14 5.91 4.29
N PHE A 156 -14.09 4.60 4.53
CA PHE A 156 -15.24 3.71 4.45
C PHE A 156 -16.37 4.16 5.39
N LEU A 157 -16.07 4.39 6.66
CA LEU A 157 -17.04 4.83 7.65
C LEU A 157 -17.64 6.19 7.30
N SER A 158 -16.84 7.11 6.73
CA SER A 158 -17.31 8.42 6.30
C SER A 158 -18.38 8.34 5.21
N ALA A 159 -18.30 7.37 4.33
CA ALA A 159 -19.30 7.15 3.27
C ALA A 159 -20.63 6.62 3.82
N LEU A 160 -20.61 6.00 5.00
CA LEU A 160 -21.78 5.41 5.66
C LEU A 160 -22.46 6.34 6.68
N GLY A 161 -21.91 7.52 6.99
CA GLY A 161 -22.54 8.53 7.83
C GLY A 161 -22.11 8.57 9.31
N HIS A 162 -20.98 7.98 9.71
CA HIS A 162 -20.34 8.13 11.03
C HIS A 162 -21.14 7.76 12.30
N SER A 163 -22.09 6.83 12.23
CA SER A 163 -22.76 6.37 13.47
C SER A 163 -21.89 5.34 14.23
N LEU A 164 -22.02 5.30 15.58
CA LEU A 164 -21.30 4.32 16.41
C LEU A 164 -21.63 2.85 16.02
N SER A 165 -22.85 2.59 15.51
CA SER A 165 -23.26 1.29 14.99
C SER A 165 -22.49 0.86 13.73
N GLU A 166 -21.85 1.79 13.02
CA GLU A 166 -21.13 1.51 11.77
C GLU A 166 -19.74 0.95 12.01
N ARG A 167 -19.12 1.22 13.18
CA ARG A 167 -17.87 0.53 13.57
C ARG A 167 -18.03 -0.98 13.70
N GLN A 168 -19.24 -1.47 13.99
CA GLN A 168 -19.57 -2.91 14.01
C GLN A 168 -19.54 -3.53 12.60
N ARG A 169 -19.44 -2.71 11.55
CA ARG A 169 -19.28 -3.15 10.16
C ARG A 169 -17.82 -3.43 9.77
N VAL A 170 -16.86 -3.20 10.66
CA VAL A 170 -15.46 -3.57 10.44
C VAL A 170 -15.23 -4.96 11.02
N ILE A 171 -14.83 -5.90 10.16
CA ILE A 171 -14.59 -7.29 10.53
C ILE A 171 -13.08 -7.52 10.49
N GLU A 172 -12.51 -7.70 11.65
CA GLU A 172 -11.08 -7.89 11.83
C GLU A 172 -10.73 -9.36 12.03
N GLY A 173 -9.63 -9.80 11.44
CA GLY A 173 -9.04 -11.10 11.68
C GLY A 173 -7.54 -11.00 11.89
N LYS A 174 -6.93 -12.08 12.40
CA LYS A 174 -5.47 -12.17 12.53
C LYS A 174 -4.91 -13.02 11.42
N ALA A 175 -3.95 -12.49 10.67
CA ALA A 175 -3.14 -13.30 9.78
C ALA A 175 -2.17 -14.16 10.60
N ASN A 176 -1.86 -15.37 10.13
CA ASN A 176 -0.99 -16.32 10.83
C ASN A 176 0.49 -15.92 10.80
N SER A 177 0.90 -15.11 9.86
CA SER A 177 2.23 -14.52 9.79
C SER A 177 2.16 -13.08 9.25
N ALA A 178 3.24 -12.31 9.39
CA ALA A 178 3.19 -10.86 9.15
C ALA A 178 3.58 -10.43 7.71
N TYR A 179 3.81 -11.35 6.74
CA TYR A 179 4.71 -11.03 5.65
C TYR A 179 4.23 -11.21 4.21
N GLY A 180 2.96 -11.43 3.90
CA GLY A 180 2.63 -11.55 2.51
C GLY A 180 1.15 -11.58 2.14
N ASP A 181 0.89 -11.63 0.82
CA ASP A 181 -0.46 -11.70 0.28
C ASP A 181 -1.09 -13.08 0.41
N THR A 182 -0.28 -14.16 0.52
CA THR A 182 -0.80 -15.50 0.80
C THR A 182 -1.58 -15.51 2.10
N GLU A 183 -1.05 -14.85 3.12
CA GLU A 183 -1.68 -14.73 4.43
C GLU A 183 -2.94 -13.88 4.41
N MET A 184 -2.94 -12.82 3.60
CA MET A 184 -4.14 -11.99 3.40
C MET A 184 -5.21 -12.77 2.63
N PHE A 185 -4.83 -13.61 1.67
CA PHE A 185 -5.74 -14.52 0.99
C PHE A 185 -6.32 -15.56 1.96
N GLU A 186 -5.49 -16.22 2.77
CA GLU A 186 -5.94 -17.17 3.80
C GLU A 186 -6.84 -16.50 4.83
N LEU A 187 -6.51 -15.28 5.24
CA LEU A 187 -7.36 -14.48 6.11
C LEU A 187 -8.73 -14.25 5.47
N GLY A 188 -8.79 -13.94 4.19
CA GLY A 188 -10.03 -13.80 3.43
C GLY A 188 -10.89 -15.07 3.48
N LEU A 189 -10.26 -16.25 3.31
CA LEU A 189 -10.95 -17.55 3.46
C LEU A 189 -11.56 -17.71 4.85
N THR A 190 -10.82 -17.37 5.91
CA THR A 190 -11.28 -17.51 7.31
C THR A 190 -12.33 -16.48 7.70
N LEU A 191 -12.34 -15.31 7.07
CA LEU A 191 -13.34 -14.28 7.34
C LEU A 191 -14.68 -14.54 6.62
N ALA A 192 -14.71 -15.28 5.53
CA ALA A 192 -15.93 -15.52 4.77
C ALA A 192 -17.07 -16.14 5.62
N PRO A 193 -16.86 -17.20 6.43
CA PRO A 193 -17.91 -17.72 7.31
C PRO A 193 -18.36 -16.69 8.36
N ARG A 194 -17.46 -15.87 8.86
CA ARG A 194 -17.79 -14.83 9.87
C ARG A 194 -18.66 -13.74 9.25
N VAL A 195 -18.37 -13.33 8.00
CA VAL A 195 -19.22 -12.39 7.24
C VAL A 195 -20.62 -12.95 7.06
N LEU A 196 -20.72 -14.24 6.72
CA LEU A 196 -22.01 -14.90 6.50
C LEU A 196 -22.87 -15.06 7.78
N ALA A 197 -22.22 -15.08 8.95
CA ALA A 197 -22.90 -15.17 10.25
C ALA A 197 -23.49 -13.84 10.76
N LEU A 198 -23.20 -12.72 10.08
CA LEU A 198 -23.69 -11.40 10.50
C LEU A 198 -25.21 -11.27 10.24
N THR A 199 -25.87 -10.50 11.11
CA THR A 199 -27.29 -10.15 10.97
C THR A 199 -27.45 -8.62 11.08
N PRO A 200 -27.98 -7.94 10.06
CA PRO A 200 -28.37 -8.50 8.75
C PRO A 200 -27.16 -8.99 7.97
N ARG A 201 -27.39 -9.99 7.10
CA ARG A 201 -26.35 -10.51 6.20
C ARG A 201 -25.87 -9.42 5.25
N PRO A 202 -24.56 -9.22 5.11
CA PRO A 202 -24.03 -8.23 4.17
C PRO A 202 -24.34 -8.57 2.71
N ASP A 203 -24.57 -7.55 1.90
CA ASP A 203 -24.73 -7.60 0.46
C ASP A 203 -23.56 -6.96 -0.30
N GLY A 204 -22.62 -6.34 0.46
CA GLY A 204 -21.39 -5.76 -0.05
C GLY A 204 -20.23 -5.91 0.94
N ILE A 205 -19.03 -6.15 0.42
CA ILE A 205 -17.79 -6.25 1.19
C ILE A 205 -16.73 -5.38 0.55
N VAL A 206 -16.14 -4.47 1.35
CA VAL A 206 -14.88 -3.80 1.03
C VAL A 206 -13.76 -4.60 1.69
N ALA A 207 -12.84 -5.12 0.91
CA ALA A 207 -11.62 -5.78 1.40
C ALA A 207 -10.48 -4.77 1.49
N ILE A 208 -9.69 -4.82 2.57
CA ILE A 208 -8.57 -3.89 2.81
C ILE A 208 -7.54 -3.90 1.67
N ASN A 209 -7.39 -5.04 0.99
CA ASN A 209 -6.59 -5.21 -0.22
C ASN A 209 -7.18 -6.32 -1.11
N ASP A 210 -6.65 -6.44 -2.32
CA ASP A 210 -7.14 -7.40 -3.32
C ASP A 210 -6.90 -8.86 -2.92
N ALA A 211 -5.78 -9.18 -2.25
CA ALA A 211 -5.49 -10.54 -1.83
C ALA A 211 -6.53 -11.06 -0.84
N LEU A 212 -6.90 -10.24 0.15
CA LEU A 212 -8.00 -10.56 1.07
C LEU A 212 -9.34 -10.63 0.32
N GLY A 213 -9.58 -9.74 -0.62
CA GLY A 213 -10.78 -9.75 -1.46
C GLY A 213 -10.95 -11.04 -2.26
N ILE A 214 -9.85 -11.52 -2.88
CA ILE A 214 -9.84 -12.79 -3.62
C ILE A 214 -10.09 -13.97 -2.67
N GLY A 215 -9.46 -13.98 -1.50
CA GLY A 215 -9.69 -15.00 -0.47
C GLY A 215 -11.15 -15.05 0.00
N LEU A 216 -11.76 -13.88 0.25
CA LEU A 216 -13.19 -13.78 0.57
C LEU A 216 -14.06 -14.36 -0.56
N MET A 217 -13.80 -14.00 -1.82
CA MET A 217 -14.57 -14.53 -2.95
C MET A 217 -14.49 -16.05 -3.04
N VAL A 218 -13.32 -16.64 -2.81
CA VAL A 218 -13.14 -18.10 -2.78
C VAL A 218 -13.91 -18.73 -1.62
N GLY A 219 -13.79 -18.16 -0.41
CA GLY A 219 -14.49 -18.65 0.78
C GLY A 219 -16.01 -18.53 0.66
N LEU A 220 -16.52 -17.43 0.11
CA LEU A 220 -17.97 -17.25 -0.17
C LEU A 220 -18.47 -18.28 -1.17
N ARG A 221 -17.74 -18.51 -2.26
CA ARG A 221 -18.09 -19.52 -3.27
C ARG A 221 -18.11 -20.93 -2.68
N ALA A 222 -17.14 -21.28 -1.83
CA ALA A 222 -17.11 -22.57 -1.13
C ALA A 222 -18.33 -22.77 -0.21
N ALA A 223 -18.92 -21.69 0.30
CA ALA A 223 -20.16 -21.69 1.06
C ALA A 223 -21.44 -21.60 0.21
N GLY A 224 -21.34 -21.73 -1.12
CA GLY A 224 -22.47 -21.67 -2.05
C GLY A 224 -23.00 -20.25 -2.33
N VAL A 225 -22.27 -19.22 -1.96
CA VAL A 225 -22.65 -17.81 -2.16
C VAL A 225 -22.11 -17.30 -3.50
N GLN A 226 -22.99 -16.67 -4.29
CA GLN A 226 -22.62 -16.16 -5.61
C GLN A 226 -22.10 -14.71 -5.51
N VAL A 227 -20.90 -14.48 -6.05
CA VAL A 227 -20.35 -13.14 -6.25
C VAL A 227 -20.48 -12.80 -7.74
N PRO A 228 -21.15 -11.71 -8.12
CA PRO A 228 -21.70 -10.64 -7.28
C PRO A 228 -23.18 -10.80 -6.91
N ALA A 229 -23.88 -11.88 -7.35
CA ALA A 229 -25.35 -11.96 -7.30
C ALA A 229 -25.88 -11.84 -5.86
N ASP A 230 -25.29 -12.55 -4.90
CA ASP A 230 -25.68 -12.49 -3.50
C ASP A 230 -24.90 -11.40 -2.75
N ILE A 231 -23.58 -11.38 -2.91
CA ILE A 231 -22.66 -10.45 -2.22
C ILE A 231 -21.69 -9.85 -3.25
N SER A 232 -21.63 -8.52 -3.31
CA SER A 232 -20.62 -7.78 -4.07
C SER A 232 -19.33 -7.67 -3.28
N VAL A 233 -18.15 -7.79 -3.94
CA VAL A 233 -16.84 -7.66 -3.31
C VAL A 233 -16.00 -6.65 -4.09
N ILE A 234 -15.39 -5.69 -3.37
CA ILE A 234 -14.42 -4.72 -3.92
C ILE A 234 -13.14 -4.77 -3.10
N GLY A 235 -12.00 -4.80 -3.78
CA GLY A 235 -10.67 -4.72 -3.18
C GLY A 235 -10.03 -3.35 -3.31
N ILE A 236 -8.79 -3.26 -2.87
CA ILE A 236 -7.90 -2.09 -3.01
C ILE A 236 -6.54 -2.62 -3.44
N ASP A 237 -5.78 -1.85 -4.22
CA ASP A 237 -4.43 -1.98 -4.78
C ASP A 237 -4.40 -2.30 -6.28
N ASN A 238 -5.44 -2.90 -6.85
CA ASN A 238 -5.52 -3.29 -8.27
C ASN A 238 -4.32 -4.14 -8.72
N ILE A 239 -3.98 -5.17 -7.93
CA ILE A 239 -2.93 -6.13 -8.33
C ILE A 239 -3.34 -6.90 -9.59
N ALA A 240 -2.35 -7.44 -10.32
CA ALA A 240 -2.61 -8.19 -11.56
C ALA A 240 -3.60 -9.36 -11.36
N LEU A 241 -3.51 -10.05 -10.22
CA LEU A 241 -4.41 -11.16 -9.87
C LEU A 241 -5.87 -10.74 -9.76
N ALA A 242 -6.17 -9.49 -9.42
CA ALA A 242 -7.55 -8.99 -9.36
C ALA A 242 -8.27 -9.10 -10.72
N GLY A 243 -7.54 -8.91 -11.82
CA GLY A 243 -8.07 -9.08 -13.18
C GLY A 243 -8.22 -10.54 -13.62
N LEU A 244 -7.41 -11.42 -13.03
CA LEU A 244 -7.38 -12.86 -13.38
C LEU A 244 -8.32 -13.70 -12.51
N ALA A 245 -8.81 -13.16 -11.40
CA ALA A 245 -9.80 -13.82 -10.55
C ALA A 245 -11.11 -14.07 -11.30
N GLU A 246 -11.89 -15.07 -10.88
CA GLU A 246 -13.22 -15.37 -11.47
C GLU A 246 -14.29 -15.35 -10.37
N PRO A 247 -15.22 -14.37 -10.41
CA PRO A 247 -15.26 -13.22 -11.32
C PRO A 247 -14.11 -12.24 -11.06
N GLY A 248 -13.69 -11.47 -12.09
CA GLY A 248 -12.65 -10.45 -11.93
C GLY A 248 -12.99 -9.48 -10.81
N LEU A 249 -12.04 -9.24 -9.88
CA LEU A 249 -12.26 -8.40 -8.71
C LEU A 249 -12.23 -6.91 -9.09
N THR A 250 -13.32 -6.19 -8.81
CA THR A 250 -13.37 -4.72 -8.81
C THR A 250 -12.44 -4.21 -7.74
N SER A 251 -11.63 -3.20 -8.06
CA SER A 251 -10.60 -2.73 -7.13
C SER A 251 -10.36 -1.23 -7.23
N VAL A 252 -10.00 -0.60 -6.11
CA VAL A 252 -9.51 0.77 -6.06
C VAL A 252 -8.02 0.78 -6.38
N ARG A 253 -7.63 1.56 -7.39
CA ARG A 253 -6.29 1.58 -7.95
C ARG A 253 -5.53 2.85 -7.55
N PRO A 254 -4.33 2.73 -6.93
CA PRO A 254 -3.39 3.83 -6.81
C PRO A 254 -2.80 4.20 -8.18
N PRO A 255 -2.49 5.46 -8.48
CA PRO A 255 -1.74 5.87 -9.66
C PRO A 255 -0.24 5.61 -9.46
N LEU A 256 0.13 4.32 -9.42
CA LEU A 256 1.43 3.86 -8.96
C LEU A 256 2.60 4.36 -9.80
N ALA A 257 2.40 4.53 -11.12
CA ALA A 257 3.44 5.02 -12.02
C ALA A 257 3.81 6.48 -11.71
N GLU A 258 2.80 7.32 -11.53
CA GLU A 258 2.96 8.74 -11.19
C GLU A 258 3.57 8.90 -9.78
N MET A 259 3.14 8.07 -8.83
CA MET A 259 3.70 8.04 -7.48
C MET A 259 5.17 7.64 -7.50
N ALA A 260 5.53 6.59 -8.24
CA ALA A 260 6.92 6.12 -8.36
C ALA A 260 7.81 7.19 -9.02
N GLN A 261 7.31 7.84 -10.06
CA GLN A 261 8.01 8.94 -10.72
C GLN A 261 8.30 10.06 -9.73
N LEU A 262 7.30 10.53 -8.99
CA LEU A 262 7.49 11.60 -8.01
C LEU A 262 8.44 11.19 -6.90
N MET A 263 8.34 9.96 -6.36
CA MET A 263 9.27 9.48 -5.32
C MET A 263 10.72 9.54 -5.78
N VAL A 264 11.00 9.08 -7.00
CA VAL A 264 12.35 9.09 -7.57
C VAL A 264 12.83 10.51 -7.83
N GLU A 265 12.00 11.38 -8.40
CA GLU A 265 12.32 12.78 -8.67
C GLU A 265 12.62 13.53 -7.36
N ARG A 266 11.78 13.36 -6.33
CA ARG A 266 11.99 13.95 -5.00
C ARG A 266 13.29 13.47 -4.38
N LEU A 267 13.53 12.15 -4.40
CA LEU A 267 14.72 11.55 -3.83
C LEU A 267 16.00 12.09 -4.51
N ILE A 268 16.05 12.06 -5.85
CA ILE A 268 17.19 12.53 -6.62
C ILE A 268 17.37 14.05 -6.47
N GLY A 269 16.27 14.81 -6.47
CA GLY A 269 16.29 16.25 -6.24
C GLY A 269 16.98 16.58 -4.91
N ARG A 270 16.56 15.93 -3.82
CA ARG A 270 17.14 16.16 -2.49
C ARG A 270 18.55 15.60 -2.31
N ILE A 271 18.94 14.58 -3.07
CA ILE A 271 20.34 14.12 -3.11
C ILE A 271 21.26 15.20 -3.72
N ASN A 272 20.77 15.91 -4.72
CA ASN A 272 21.53 16.92 -5.46
C ASN A 272 21.42 18.33 -4.84
N ASP A 273 20.30 18.63 -4.19
CA ASP A 273 20.02 19.91 -3.53
C ASP A 273 19.44 19.67 -2.13
N ASP A 274 20.29 19.81 -1.13
CA ASP A 274 19.94 19.59 0.27
C ASP A 274 18.97 20.64 0.83
N ALA A 275 18.88 21.81 0.18
CA ALA A 275 17.98 22.89 0.59
C ALA A 275 16.52 22.62 0.20
N GLN A 276 16.24 21.61 -0.66
CA GLN A 276 14.88 21.27 -1.04
C GLN A 276 14.10 20.72 0.18
N PRO A 277 13.02 21.39 0.64
CA PRO A 277 12.29 20.95 1.81
C PRO A 277 11.53 19.66 1.55
N PRO A 278 11.40 18.79 2.55
CA PRO A 278 10.55 17.61 2.47
C PRO A 278 9.07 17.98 2.35
N GLY A 279 8.29 17.11 1.73
CA GLY A 279 6.86 17.31 1.48
C GLY A 279 6.04 16.05 1.67
N GLU A 280 4.73 16.24 1.80
CA GLU A 280 3.74 15.16 1.78
C GLU A 280 2.90 15.28 0.52
N PHE A 281 2.77 14.18 -0.21
CA PHE A 281 2.11 14.13 -1.51
C PHE A 281 1.06 13.02 -1.51
N LEU A 282 -0.20 13.41 -1.62
CA LEU A 282 -1.33 12.48 -1.68
C LEU A 282 -1.87 12.42 -3.11
N PHE A 283 -2.02 11.20 -3.61
CA PHE A 283 -2.52 10.93 -4.96
C PHE A 283 -3.94 10.38 -4.93
N PRO A 284 -4.86 10.92 -5.75
CA PRO A 284 -6.23 10.44 -5.80
C PRO A 284 -6.28 9.04 -6.44
N PRO A 285 -6.96 8.06 -5.79
CA PRO A 285 -7.20 6.76 -6.37
C PRO A 285 -8.36 6.77 -7.37
N THR A 286 -8.46 5.69 -8.15
CA THR A 286 -9.58 5.46 -9.09
C THR A 286 -10.16 4.07 -8.91
N VAL A 287 -11.44 3.87 -9.24
CA VAL A 287 -12.07 2.54 -9.24
C VAL A 287 -11.90 1.87 -10.60
N ILE A 288 -11.42 0.63 -10.60
CA ILE A 288 -11.41 -0.25 -11.76
C ILE A 288 -12.55 -1.25 -11.60
N SER A 289 -13.66 -0.98 -12.28
CA SER A 289 -14.84 -1.85 -12.26
C SER A 289 -14.58 -3.14 -13.02
N ARG A 290 -14.95 -4.27 -12.40
CA ARG A 290 -14.95 -5.62 -12.96
C ARG A 290 -16.25 -6.34 -12.60
N ARG A 291 -16.22 -7.69 -12.54
CA ARG A 291 -17.43 -8.49 -12.40
C ARG A 291 -17.78 -8.91 -10.98
N SER A 292 -16.98 -8.58 -9.98
CA SER A 292 -17.23 -8.92 -8.57
C SER A 292 -18.23 -7.99 -7.86
N VAL A 293 -18.68 -6.93 -8.53
CA VAL A 293 -19.70 -6.01 -8.03
C VAL A 293 -20.87 -5.99 -9.02
N LYS A 294 -22.10 -5.93 -8.50
CA LYS A 294 -23.34 -5.86 -9.32
C LYS A 294 -23.27 -4.71 -10.31
N ALA A 295 -23.88 -4.88 -11.49
CA ALA A 295 -24.09 -3.76 -12.40
C ALA A 295 -24.99 -2.71 -11.75
N ALA A 296 -24.87 -1.44 -12.20
CA ALA A 296 -25.85 -0.43 -11.84
C ALA A 296 -27.20 -0.84 -12.42
N GLY A 297 -28.24 -0.81 -11.60
CA GLY A 297 -29.61 -1.08 -12.02
C GLY A 297 -30.17 0.06 -12.86
#